data_c1d188d3a3c46c54522df025c18c9239
#
_entry.id   c1d188d3a3c46c54522df025c18c9239
#
_cell.length_a   1.000
_cell.length_b   1.000
_cell.length_c   1.000
_cell.angle_alpha   90.00
_cell.angle_beta   90.00
_cell.angle_gamma   90.00
#
_symmetry.space_group_name_H-M   'P 1'
#
loop_
_entity.id
_entity.type
_entity.pdbx_description
1 polymer ?
#
loop_
_entity_poly.entity_id
_entity_poly.type
_entity_poly.pdbx_seq_one_letter_code
_entity_poly.pdbx_strand_id
1 'polypeptide(L)'
;YKRQAFMWPCYEMFTNNTIRTSLNGWGQNGPYKGDMDAGYFEQKYESGYNDFAYQTVASVASGNGWNFSSFIRRINIMLSHIDDSEMTEAQKNHWRAVGYFFHSFWYMELIDRFGAVPWVDQVLQEDSPEAYGPRIDRKTVADNVLERLKWAEENIGDFTSEDGKNTINKDCILAAISRFGLREGTWRKYHELGDYDKYLQESVRASELLMSAYPTLYTGTDGQPAAGYGEMWTTEDLSTVPGIILYKEYVTDINPMGTSYIEHTSSHYVEMNQKTVDLYLMKNGKPILNAESEYHGDKDMYATFRDRDPRMYHTIMPPYKVKAGGGTYRTWSYTDNEADREYIDIMGANTSCSNPGIGMKRLPGQNWSASLVPEIPRLGTGAFVTCRSGYYVWKNWDNWETNFNNGNLNTADKPIFKIEEVLLNEAEAKFELGNFDQGVADKTINKLRERAGVARMVVAEIDANFDPNRGKYYPKNNDAGVEVDPVLWEIRRERIIELMGEGFGFYDIRRWRMAPWFLNRPATGIWMSKADALSNNMTLYNPETGYSDGTSGTMAEGYLYLFND
;
A
#
# COMPACT_ATOMS: atom_id res chain seq x y z
N TYR A 1 9.10 27.15 18.49
CA TYR A 1 7.71 26.83 18.81
C TYR A 1 6.70 27.44 17.83
N LYS A 2 6.69 28.77 17.55
CA LYS A 2 5.69 29.38 16.64
C LYS A 2 5.79 28.87 15.19
N ARG A 3 6.98 28.59 14.67
CA ARG A 3 7.19 28.10 13.30
C ARG A 3 6.86 26.64 13.17
N GLN A 4 7.25 25.84 14.12
CA GLN A 4 6.86 24.45 14.22
C GLN A 4 5.32 24.35 14.20
N ALA A 5 4.63 25.10 15.07
CA ALA A 5 3.17 25.15 15.10
C ALA A 5 2.55 25.62 13.77
N PHE A 6 3.22 26.53 13.03
CA PHE A 6 2.77 26.99 11.73
C PHE A 6 2.89 25.89 10.65
N MET A 7 3.91 25.03 10.75
CA MET A 7 4.16 23.95 9.78
C MET A 7 3.43 22.65 10.11
N TRP A 8 2.91 22.45 11.33
CA TRP A 8 2.16 21.23 11.69
C TRP A 8 1.06 20.83 10.69
N PRO A 9 0.26 21.76 10.14
CA PRO A 9 -0.72 21.38 9.14
C PRO A 9 -0.13 20.77 7.86
N CYS A 10 1.16 20.96 7.57
CA CYS A 10 1.79 20.31 6.43
C CYS A 10 1.94 18.81 6.62
N TYR A 11 1.99 18.31 7.85
CA TYR A 11 2.00 16.88 8.13
C TYR A 11 0.68 16.19 7.74
N GLU A 12 -0.38 16.94 7.51
CA GLU A 12 -1.62 16.41 6.94
C GLU A 12 -1.45 15.94 5.49
N MET A 13 -0.39 16.36 4.79
CA MET A 13 -0.05 15.84 3.46
C MET A 13 0.12 14.33 3.47
N PHE A 14 0.54 13.75 4.57
CA PHE A 14 0.77 12.32 4.70
C PHE A 14 -0.52 11.50 4.87
N THR A 15 -1.63 12.16 5.17
CA THR A 15 -2.89 11.49 5.50
C THR A 15 -4.11 12.04 4.80
N ASN A 16 -4.08 13.29 4.30
CA ASN A 16 -5.25 13.94 3.74
C ASN A 16 -5.24 13.95 2.22
N ASN A 17 -6.31 13.39 1.63
CA ASN A 17 -6.69 13.57 0.23
C ASN A 17 -5.62 13.30 -0.84
N THR A 18 -4.47 12.79 -0.48
CA THR A 18 -3.61 12.18 -1.47
C THR A 18 -4.25 10.86 -1.86
N ILE A 19 -4.07 10.43 -3.09
CA ILE A 19 -4.54 9.13 -3.59
C ILE A 19 -4.15 7.99 -2.64
N ARG A 20 -3.14 8.22 -1.85
CA ARG A 20 -2.43 7.28 -1.04
C ARG A 20 -2.99 7.05 0.36
N THR A 21 -3.60 8.04 0.97
CA THR A 21 -3.65 8.06 2.44
C THR A 21 -4.83 8.76 3.06
N SER A 22 -5.98 8.79 2.48
CA SER A 22 -7.12 9.22 3.28
C SER A 22 -7.48 8.10 4.25
N LEU A 23 -6.83 8.10 5.39
CA LEU A 23 -7.06 7.17 6.49
C LEU A 23 -8.29 7.55 7.32
N ASN A 24 -8.89 8.70 7.03
CA ASN A 24 -10.05 9.23 7.72
C ASN A 24 -11.25 9.18 6.78
N GLY A 25 -12.14 8.25 6.97
CA GLY A 25 -13.42 8.33 6.29
C GLY A 25 -14.00 7.01 5.84
N TRP A 26 -15.28 7.01 5.78
CA TRP A 26 -16.09 5.92 5.33
C TRP A 26 -15.79 5.61 3.85
N GLY A 27 -15.15 4.51 3.61
CA GLY A 27 -15.22 3.75 2.37
C GLY A 27 -14.44 4.20 1.14
N GLN A 28 -14.30 5.48 0.89
CA GLN A 28 -13.81 5.94 -0.42
C GLN A 28 -12.35 6.33 -0.47
N ASN A 29 -11.82 6.68 0.66
CA ASN A 29 -10.51 7.28 0.79
C ASN A 29 -9.66 6.54 1.83
N GLY A 30 -9.90 5.26 2.02
CA GLY A 30 -9.12 4.44 2.95
C GLY A 30 -7.67 4.26 2.51
N PRO A 31 -6.84 3.65 3.35
CA PRO A 31 -5.42 3.41 3.07
C PRO A 31 -5.19 2.59 1.79
N TYR A 32 -6.22 1.93 1.33
CA TYR A 32 -6.18 1.02 0.17
C TYR A 32 -6.45 1.69 -1.18
N LYS A 33 -6.82 2.99 -1.20
CA LYS A 33 -7.28 3.62 -2.46
C LYS A 33 -6.27 3.53 -3.59
N GLY A 34 -5.00 3.81 -3.34
CA GLY A 34 -3.98 3.70 -4.41
C GLY A 34 -3.85 2.30 -4.98
N ASP A 35 -4.10 1.29 -4.19
CA ASP A 35 -4.06 -0.10 -4.61
C ASP A 35 -5.38 -0.56 -5.26
N MET A 36 -6.52 0.03 -4.89
CA MET A 36 -7.76 -0.08 -5.67
C MET A 36 -7.59 0.52 -7.06
N ASP A 37 -7.00 1.71 -7.14
CA ASP A 37 -6.71 2.38 -8.41
C ASP A 37 -5.71 1.59 -9.28
N ALA A 38 -4.97 0.66 -8.70
CA ALA A 38 -4.10 -0.28 -9.41
C ALA A 38 -4.78 -1.61 -9.77
N GLY A 39 -6.02 -1.82 -9.35
CA GLY A 39 -6.75 -3.06 -9.55
C GLY A 39 -6.23 -4.22 -8.70
N TYR A 40 -5.55 -3.94 -7.57
CA TYR A 40 -5.17 -4.97 -6.60
C TYR A 40 -6.33 -5.31 -5.69
N PHE A 41 -7.16 -4.33 -5.40
CA PHE A 41 -8.38 -4.48 -4.62
C PHE A 41 -9.59 -4.05 -5.43
N GLU A 42 -10.73 -4.59 -5.05
CA GLU A 42 -12.04 -4.22 -5.58
C GLU A 42 -12.86 -3.53 -4.49
N GLN A 43 -13.76 -2.68 -4.90
CA GLN A 43 -14.68 -2.03 -3.99
C GLN A 43 -15.95 -2.88 -3.83
N LYS A 44 -16.41 -3.05 -2.59
CA LYS A 44 -17.58 -3.89 -2.28
C LYS A 44 -18.88 -3.34 -2.86
N TYR A 45 -19.06 -2.02 -2.84
CA TYR A 45 -20.27 -1.39 -3.31
C TYR A 45 -20.04 -0.71 -4.65
N GLU A 46 -20.81 -1.07 -5.64
CA GLU A 46 -20.69 -0.58 -7.02
C GLU A 46 -21.16 0.86 -7.23
N SER A 47 -21.73 1.51 -6.22
CA SER A 47 -22.31 2.81 -6.38
C SER A 47 -21.26 3.89 -6.64
N GLY A 48 -20.87 4.04 -7.89
CA GLY A 48 -20.33 5.29 -8.41
C GLY A 48 -18.87 5.61 -8.11
N TYR A 49 -18.08 4.67 -7.64
CA TYR A 49 -16.69 4.93 -7.26
C TYR A 49 -15.65 4.22 -8.10
N ASN A 50 -15.92 4.04 -9.35
CA ASN A 50 -14.85 3.93 -10.31
C ASN A 50 -14.20 5.30 -10.45
N ASP A 51 -13.66 5.81 -9.37
CA ASP A 51 -12.77 6.98 -9.37
C ASP A 51 -11.47 6.67 -10.13
N PHE A 52 -11.50 5.58 -10.85
CA PHE A 52 -10.35 5.21 -11.61
C PHE A 52 -10.08 6.27 -12.66
N ALA A 53 -8.86 6.74 -12.65
CA ALA A 53 -8.40 7.81 -13.53
C ALA A 53 -8.58 7.55 -15.04
N TYR A 54 -8.94 6.33 -15.44
CA TYR A 54 -9.25 6.05 -16.85
C TYR A 54 -10.66 6.50 -17.27
N GLN A 55 -11.59 6.64 -16.34
CA GLN A 55 -12.94 7.14 -16.67
C GLN A 55 -13.01 8.65 -16.68
N THR A 56 -12.17 9.32 -15.89
CA THR A 56 -12.11 10.77 -15.84
C THR A 56 -10.66 11.23 -15.86
N VAL A 57 -10.28 11.92 -16.92
CA VAL A 57 -9.01 12.63 -16.92
C VAL A 57 -9.07 13.69 -15.83
N ALA A 58 -8.14 13.61 -14.87
CA ALA A 58 -8.02 14.63 -13.84
C ALA A 58 -7.84 16.00 -14.50
N SER A 59 -8.74 16.91 -14.20
CA SER A 59 -8.73 18.26 -14.76
C SER A 59 -8.81 19.30 -13.66
N VAL A 60 -8.38 20.51 -13.97
CA VAL A 60 -8.51 21.67 -13.07
C VAL A 60 -9.97 21.88 -12.64
N ALA A 61 -10.91 21.67 -13.56
CA ALA A 61 -12.34 21.85 -13.31
C ALA A 61 -12.93 20.80 -12.35
N SER A 62 -12.34 19.61 -12.28
CA SER A 62 -12.83 18.54 -11.41
C SER A 62 -12.41 18.68 -9.94
N GLY A 63 -11.49 19.60 -9.64
CA GLY A 63 -10.98 19.80 -8.28
C GLY A 63 -10.20 18.64 -7.68
N ASN A 64 -9.96 17.57 -8.44
CA ASN A 64 -9.36 16.30 -8.02
C ASN A 64 -7.91 16.42 -7.54
N GLY A 65 -7.69 17.16 -6.45
CA GLY A 65 -6.35 17.39 -5.88
C GLY A 65 -5.55 18.50 -6.58
N TRP A 66 -6.15 19.24 -7.51
CA TRP A 66 -5.57 20.45 -8.09
C TRP A 66 -5.62 21.58 -7.06
N ASN A 67 -4.73 21.51 -6.07
CA ASN A 67 -4.74 22.43 -4.95
C ASN A 67 -3.35 23.00 -4.70
N PHE A 68 -3.20 24.28 -5.01
CA PHE A 68 -1.99 25.08 -4.78
C PHE A 68 -2.15 26.06 -3.60
N SER A 69 -3.36 26.17 -3.05
CA SER A 69 -3.67 27.25 -2.11
C SER A 69 -3.37 26.92 -0.65
N SER A 70 -3.56 25.66 -0.23
CA SER A 70 -3.42 25.31 1.19
C SER A 70 -1.97 25.10 1.60
N PHE A 71 -1.34 24.05 1.08
CA PHE A 71 0.03 23.70 1.50
C PHE A 71 1.09 24.59 0.86
N ILE A 72 1.07 24.76 -0.46
CA ILE A 72 2.09 25.54 -1.18
C ILE A 72 2.12 26.99 -0.66
N ARG A 73 0.95 27.63 -0.52
CA ARG A 73 0.90 29.00 0.00
C ARG A 73 1.44 29.09 1.43
N ARG A 74 1.08 28.15 2.31
CA ARG A 74 1.57 28.09 3.69
C ARG A 74 3.09 27.98 3.74
N ILE A 75 3.65 27.07 2.94
CA ILE A 75 5.11 26.85 2.87
C ILE A 75 5.79 28.10 2.36
N ASN A 76 5.30 28.71 1.28
CA ASN A 76 5.88 29.92 0.73
C ASN A 76 5.81 31.12 1.69
N ILE A 77 4.72 31.26 2.47
CA ILE A 77 4.64 32.26 3.53
C ILE A 77 5.74 32.02 4.58
N MET A 78 5.93 30.79 5.03
CA MET A 78 7.01 30.47 5.99
C MET A 78 8.38 30.80 5.40
N LEU A 79 8.64 30.38 4.17
CA LEU A 79 9.92 30.60 3.49
C LEU A 79 10.22 32.11 3.31
N SER A 80 9.21 32.94 2.97
CA SER A 80 9.39 34.38 2.76
C SER A 80 9.73 35.15 4.02
N HIS A 81 9.50 34.59 5.21
CA HIS A 81 9.80 35.23 6.50
C HIS A 81 11.04 34.67 7.23
N ILE A 82 11.75 33.72 6.62
CA ILE A 82 12.92 33.11 7.26
C ILE A 82 14.03 34.14 7.46
N ASP A 83 14.34 34.89 6.41
CA ASP A 83 15.49 35.80 6.42
C ASP A 83 15.30 37.02 7.36
N ASP A 84 14.06 37.48 7.52
CA ASP A 84 13.68 38.56 8.42
C ASP A 84 13.59 38.12 9.89
N SER A 85 13.89 36.87 10.19
CA SER A 85 13.79 36.34 11.53
C SER A 85 15.08 36.52 12.35
N GLU A 86 14.95 36.53 13.69
CA GLU A 86 16.06 36.54 14.63
C GLU A 86 16.77 35.19 14.82
N MET A 87 16.47 34.21 13.96
CA MET A 87 17.11 32.89 14.01
C MET A 87 18.59 32.96 13.64
N THR A 88 19.36 32.03 14.19
CA THR A 88 20.71 31.75 13.68
C THR A 88 20.66 31.21 12.25
N GLU A 89 21.74 31.34 11.50
CA GLU A 89 21.79 30.80 10.13
C GLU A 89 21.54 29.27 10.08
N ALA A 90 22.03 28.54 11.07
CA ALA A 90 21.75 27.09 11.18
C ALA A 90 20.25 26.81 11.33
N GLN A 91 19.54 27.58 12.15
CA GLN A 91 18.09 27.47 12.32
C GLN A 91 17.33 27.90 11.04
N LYS A 92 17.78 28.97 10.38
CA LYS A 92 17.21 29.42 9.10
C LYS A 92 17.34 28.34 8.04
N ASN A 93 18.51 27.73 7.91
CA ASN A 93 18.76 26.65 6.96
C ASN A 93 17.92 25.40 7.28
N HIS A 94 17.82 25.02 8.55
CA HIS A 94 16.95 23.93 8.97
C HIS A 94 15.50 24.16 8.55
N TRP A 95 14.91 25.31 8.90
CA TRP A 95 13.52 25.59 8.55
C TRP A 95 13.29 25.77 7.06
N ARG A 96 14.29 26.27 6.33
CA ARG A 96 14.24 26.32 4.86
C ARG A 96 14.24 24.90 4.28
N ALA A 97 15.05 23.99 4.83
CA ALA A 97 15.09 22.59 4.44
C ALA A 97 13.75 21.87 4.70
N VAL A 98 13.14 22.09 5.87
CA VAL A 98 11.79 21.60 6.19
C VAL A 98 10.75 22.13 5.20
N GLY A 99 10.81 23.42 4.86
CA GLY A 99 9.94 24.01 3.85
C GLY A 99 10.13 23.41 2.47
N TYR A 100 11.37 23.23 2.04
CA TYR A 100 11.69 22.60 0.76
C TYR A 100 11.27 21.14 0.70
N PHE A 101 11.40 20.40 1.80
CA PHE A 101 10.88 19.03 1.90
C PHE A 101 9.36 18.97 1.63
N PHE A 102 8.56 19.73 2.37
CA PHE A 102 7.09 19.71 2.19
C PHE A 102 6.66 20.24 0.83
N HIS A 103 7.33 21.27 0.32
CA HIS A 103 7.08 21.79 -1.02
C HIS A 103 7.34 20.71 -2.09
N SER A 104 8.49 20.06 -2.01
CA SER A 104 8.87 18.97 -2.92
C SER A 104 7.94 17.80 -2.81
N PHE A 105 7.60 17.38 -1.59
CA PHE A 105 6.69 16.25 -1.37
C PHE A 105 5.31 16.51 -1.99
N TRP A 106 4.76 17.71 -1.86
CA TRP A 106 3.49 18.06 -2.51
C TRP A 106 3.59 18.10 -4.03
N TYR A 107 4.70 18.63 -4.56
CA TYR A 107 4.93 18.64 -6.02
C TYR A 107 5.14 17.24 -6.60
N MET A 108 5.73 16.31 -5.87
CA MET A 108 5.78 14.90 -6.28
C MET A 108 4.37 14.34 -6.54
N GLU A 109 3.44 14.62 -5.64
CA GLU A 109 2.03 14.19 -5.80
C GLU A 109 1.35 14.90 -6.98
N LEU A 110 1.58 16.19 -7.16
CA LEU A 110 1.00 16.97 -8.26
C LEU A 110 1.46 16.49 -9.63
N ILE A 111 2.76 16.28 -9.82
CA ILE A 111 3.29 15.81 -11.12
C ILE A 111 2.93 14.37 -11.42
N ASP A 112 2.82 13.53 -10.41
CA ASP A 112 2.38 12.15 -10.59
C ASP A 112 0.91 12.07 -11.02
N ARG A 113 0.10 13.03 -10.59
CA ARG A 113 -1.31 13.08 -10.91
C ARG A 113 -1.62 13.80 -12.21
N PHE A 114 -0.99 14.96 -12.43
CA PHE A 114 -1.35 15.89 -13.51
C PHE A 114 -0.28 16.05 -14.59
N GLY A 115 0.93 15.54 -14.38
CA GLY A 115 2.06 15.78 -15.29
C GLY A 115 2.56 17.21 -15.20
N ALA A 116 2.30 18.03 -16.22
CA ALA A 116 2.64 19.46 -16.22
C ALA A 116 1.77 20.23 -15.22
N VAL A 117 2.40 21.06 -14.37
CA VAL A 117 1.75 21.88 -13.33
C VAL A 117 2.40 23.25 -13.22
N PRO A 118 1.72 24.30 -12.72
CA PRO A 118 2.37 25.55 -12.36
C PRO A 118 3.44 25.33 -11.29
N TRP A 119 4.59 25.96 -11.43
CA TRP A 119 5.60 26.00 -10.36
C TRP A 119 5.44 27.28 -9.57
N VAL A 120 5.05 27.17 -8.30
CA VAL A 120 4.75 28.28 -7.40
C VAL A 120 5.67 28.20 -6.20
N ASP A 121 6.73 28.99 -6.18
CA ASP A 121 7.77 29.02 -5.15
C ASP A 121 7.84 30.34 -4.36
N GLN A 122 6.84 31.19 -4.54
CA GLN A 122 6.67 32.44 -3.83
C GLN A 122 5.20 32.66 -3.41
N VAL A 123 4.97 33.66 -2.56
CA VAL A 123 3.63 34.05 -2.14
C VAL A 123 2.96 34.82 -3.27
N LEU A 124 2.03 34.19 -3.96
CA LEU A 124 1.28 34.85 -5.05
C LEU A 124 0.31 35.90 -4.52
N GLN A 125 0.23 37.02 -5.23
CA GLN A 125 -0.79 38.06 -5.12
C GLN A 125 -1.82 37.92 -6.27
N GLU A 126 -2.88 38.69 -6.23
CA GLU A 126 -3.94 38.61 -7.28
C GLU A 126 -3.41 38.96 -8.67
N ASP A 127 -2.40 39.81 -8.76
CA ASP A 127 -1.75 40.28 -10.00
C ASP A 127 -0.48 39.53 -10.36
N SER A 128 -0.10 38.49 -9.60
CA SER A 128 1.11 37.69 -9.89
C SER A 128 0.99 36.96 -11.23
N PRO A 129 1.94 37.18 -12.16
CA PRO A 129 1.88 36.56 -13.49
C PRO A 129 1.83 35.03 -13.45
N GLU A 130 2.45 34.43 -12.45
CA GLU A 130 2.50 32.96 -12.26
C GLU A 130 1.12 32.37 -11.98
N ALA A 131 0.19 33.15 -11.43
CA ALA A 131 -1.19 32.71 -11.20
C ALA A 131 -1.96 32.48 -12.51
N TYR A 132 -1.52 33.12 -13.59
CA TYR A 132 -2.16 33.10 -14.92
C TYR A 132 -1.27 32.49 -15.99
N GLY A 133 -0.08 32.04 -15.62
CA GLY A 133 0.90 31.48 -16.53
C GLY A 133 0.56 30.05 -17.00
N PRO A 134 1.27 29.57 -18.01
CA PRO A 134 1.12 28.19 -18.48
C PRO A 134 1.66 27.20 -17.42
N ARG A 135 1.22 25.94 -17.51
CA ARG A 135 1.82 24.85 -16.75
C ARG A 135 3.27 24.65 -17.18
N ILE A 136 4.13 24.37 -16.21
CA ILE A 136 5.52 23.98 -16.46
C ILE A 136 5.54 22.48 -16.74
N ASP A 137 6.36 22.06 -17.68
CA ASP A 137 6.48 20.64 -18.04
C ASP A 137 6.98 19.78 -16.86
N ARG A 138 6.59 18.49 -16.87
CA ARG A 138 6.93 17.54 -15.81
C ARG A 138 8.44 17.45 -15.54
N LYS A 139 9.27 17.46 -16.60
CA LYS A 139 10.73 17.30 -16.45
C LYS A 139 11.32 18.45 -15.65
N THR A 140 10.95 19.67 -16.00
CA THR A 140 11.41 20.89 -15.31
C THR A 140 10.93 20.90 -13.85
N VAL A 141 9.67 20.59 -13.58
CA VAL A 141 9.16 20.53 -12.20
C VAL A 141 9.88 19.45 -11.40
N ALA A 142 10.10 18.28 -11.97
CA ALA A 142 10.80 17.19 -11.30
C ALA A 142 12.28 17.53 -11.03
N ASP A 143 12.95 18.24 -11.95
CA ASP A 143 14.32 18.70 -11.73
C ASP A 143 14.38 19.71 -10.55
N ASN A 144 13.45 20.65 -10.48
CA ASN A 144 13.35 21.59 -9.36
C ASN A 144 13.06 20.86 -8.02
N VAL A 145 12.22 19.82 -8.03
CA VAL A 145 11.93 19.00 -6.85
C VAL A 145 13.20 18.30 -6.35
N LEU A 146 13.94 17.66 -7.23
CA LEU A 146 15.17 16.96 -6.85
C LEU A 146 16.24 17.92 -6.34
N GLU A 147 16.41 19.06 -6.99
CA GLU A 147 17.36 20.11 -6.56
C GLU A 147 17.03 20.61 -5.14
N ARG A 148 15.75 20.90 -4.85
CA ARG A 148 15.31 21.31 -3.51
C ARG A 148 15.52 20.23 -2.45
N LEU A 149 15.23 18.96 -2.76
CA LEU A 149 15.47 17.87 -1.83
C LEU A 149 16.96 17.70 -1.53
N LYS A 150 17.84 17.81 -2.53
CA LYS A 150 19.28 17.74 -2.34
C LYS A 150 19.80 18.93 -1.49
N TRP A 151 19.34 20.13 -1.79
CA TRP A 151 19.67 21.28 -0.96
C TRP A 151 19.21 21.08 0.50
N ALA A 152 18.00 20.55 0.69
CA ALA A 152 17.46 20.28 2.01
C ALA A 152 18.28 19.22 2.76
N GLU A 153 18.72 18.16 2.09
CA GLU A 153 19.61 17.13 2.67
C GLU A 153 20.93 17.73 3.19
N GLU A 154 21.51 18.63 2.42
CA GLU A 154 22.80 19.26 2.75
C GLU A 154 22.70 20.28 3.90
N ASN A 155 21.53 20.91 4.07
CA ASN A 155 21.36 22.08 4.93
C ASN A 155 20.46 21.85 6.15
N ILE A 156 19.82 20.69 6.26
CA ILE A 156 19.00 20.39 7.43
C ILE A 156 19.88 20.16 8.66
N GLY A 157 19.57 20.88 9.74
CA GLY A 157 20.27 20.70 11.02
C GLY A 157 19.64 19.57 11.85
N ASP A 158 20.39 19.08 12.83
CA ASP A 158 19.85 18.18 13.85
C ASP A 158 19.23 19.00 14.99
N PHE A 159 17.90 19.08 14.99
CA PHE A 159 17.09 19.73 16.02
C PHE A 159 16.11 18.75 16.66
N THR A 160 16.40 17.47 16.61
CA THR A 160 15.51 16.41 17.16
C THR A 160 15.29 16.53 18.66
N SER A 161 16.23 17.15 19.41
CA SER A 161 16.06 17.45 20.82
C SER A 161 15.04 18.55 21.10
N GLU A 162 14.81 19.45 20.14
CA GLU A 162 13.89 20.60 20.24
C GLU A 162 12.53 20.30 19.58
N ASP A 163 12.57 19.67 18.42
CA ASP A 163 11.41 19.44 17.55
C ASP A 163 10.75 18.08 17.75
N GLY A 164 11.44 17.14 18.39
CA GLY A 164 11.04 15.74 18.54
C GLY A 164 11.58 14.84 17.42
N LYS A 165 11.68 13.54 17.71
CA LYS A 165 12.28 12.58 16.78
C LYS A 165 11.38 12.29 15.57
N ASN A 166 10.05 12.33 15.75
CA ASN A 166 9.09 12.05 14.68
C ASN A 166 8.70 13.32 13.91
N THR A 167 9.72 14.05 13.45
CA THR A 167 9.60 15.25 12.63
C THR A 167 10.51 15.18 11.42
N ILE A 168 10.36 16.10 10.47
CA ILE A 168 11.20 16.10 9.27
C ILE A 168 12.65 16.32 9.65
N ASN A 169 13.47 15.36 9.32
CA ASN A 169 14.90 15.28 9.56
C ASN A 169 15.64 14.79 8.30
N LYS A 170 16.94 14.59 8.38
CA LYS A 170 17.77 14.16 7.23
C LYS A 170 17.32 12.84 6.64
N ASP A 171 16.94 11.86 7.49
CA ASP A 171 16.52 10.55 7.04
C ASP A 171 15.18 10.60 6.30
N CYS A 172 14.27 11.49 6.72
CA CYS A 172 13.02 11.76 5.98
C CYS A 172 13.29 12.32 4.58
N ILE A 173 14.27 13.21 4.45
CA ILE A 173 14.65 13.79 3.15
C ILE A 173 15.29 12.71 2.27
N LEU A 174 16.20 11.91 2.82
CA LEU A 174 16.78 10.77 2.10
C LEU A 174 15.72 9.78 1.64
N ALA A 175 14.73 9.47 2.48
CA ALA A 175 13.62 8.59 2.11
C ALA A 175 12.76 9.18 0.97
N ALA A 176 12.55 10.50 0.98
CA ALA A 176 11.88 11.20 -0.11
C ALA A 176 12.71 11.17 -1.41
N ILE A 177 14.03 11.34 -1.33
CA ILE A 177 14.95 11.23 -2.49
C ILE A 177 14.94 9.80 -3.04
N SER A 178 15.04 8.79 -2.18
CA SER A 178 14.97 7.38 -2.58
C SER A 178 13.66 7.08 -3.33
N ARG A 179 12.52 7.45 -2.76
CA ARG A 179 11.18 7.27 -3.36
C ARG A 179 11.03 8.04 -4.66
N PHE A 180 11.36 9.31 -4.66
CA PHE A 180 11.20 10.17 -5.83
C PHE A 180 12.16 9.80 -6.95
N GLY A 181 13.41 9.50 -6.62
CA GLY A 181 14.43 9.08 -7.57
C GLY A 181 14.00 7.83 -8.35
N LEU A 182 13.51 6.78 -7.64
CA LEU A 182 12.95 5.61 -8.32
C LEU A 182 11.72 5.96 -9.16
N ARG A 183 10.79 6.72 -8.60
CA ARG A 183 9.51 7.03 -9.23
C ARG A 183 9.69 7.83 -10.50
N GLU A 184 10.43 8.93 -10.46
CA GLU A 184 10.69 9.78 -11.64
C GLU A 184 11.66 9.12 -12.62
N GLY A 185 12.71 8.43 -12.13
CA GLY A 185 13.64 7.71 -12.98
C GLY A 185 12.94 6.67 -13.86
N THR A 186 12.15 5.80 -13.25
CA THR A 186 11.38 4.78 -14.00
C THR A 186 10.29 5.41 -14.86
N TRP A 187 9.61 6.45 -14.38
CA TRP A 187 8.68 7.21 -15.23
C TRP A 187 9.38 7.69 -16.51
N ARG A 188 10.51 8.39 -16.39
CA ARG A 188 11.26 8.89 -17.57
C ARG A 188 11.70 7.77 -18.49
N LYS A 189 12.19 6.66 -17.94
CA LYS A 189 12.64 5.51 -18.71
C LYS A 189 11.51 4.91 -19.55
N TYR A 190 10.42 4.52 -18.90
CA TYR A 190 9.31 3.83 -19.56
C TYR A 190 8.43 4.76 -20.40
N HIS A 191 8.41 6.06 -20.13
CA HIS A 191 7.71 7.06 -20.93
C HIS A 191 8.61 7.76 -21.97
N GLU A 192 9.86 7.27 -22.16
CA GLU A 192 10.79 7.71 -23.19
C GLU A 192 11.14 9.21 -23.13
N LEU A 193 11.28 9.75 -21.90
CA LEU A 193 11.58 11.16 -21.67
C LEU A 193 13.07 11.48 -21.55
N GLY A 194 13.93 10.45 -21.44
CA GLY A 194 15.38 10.61 -21.24
C GLY A 194 15.77 11.10 -19.85
N ASP A 195 17.07 11.25 -19.62
CA ASP A 195 17.67 11.75 -18.36
C ASP A 195 17.21 11.02 -17.10
N TYR A 196 16.93 9.73 -17.19
CA TYR A 196 16.43 8.93 -16.07
C TYR A 196 17.53 8.47 -15.10
N ASP A 197 18.76 8.30 -15.59
CA ASP A 197 19.87 7.75 -14.81
C ASP A 197 20.18 8.58 -13.56
N LYS A 198 20.17 9.91 -13.67
CA LYS A 198 20.44 10.80 -12.52
C LYS A 198 19.47 10.60 -11.35
N TYR A 199 18.20 10.28 -11.66
CA TYR A 199 17.19 10.01 -10.64
C TYR A 199 17.39 8.64 -9.99
N LEU A 200 17.65 7.62 -10.81
CA LEU A 200 17.94 6.28 -10.30
C LEU A 200 19.22 6.25 -9.46
N GLN A 201 20.26 6.97 -9.87
CA GLN A 201 21.50 7.09 -9.10
C GLN A 201 21.27 7.78 -7.74
N GLU A 202 20.46 8.83 -7.68
CA GLU A 202 20.11 9.49 -6.42
C GLU A 202 19.23 8.59 -5.54
N SER A 203 18.33 7.80 -6.14
CA SER A 203 17.56 6.78 -5.42
C SER A 203 18.50 5.77 -4.75
N VAL A 204 19.45 5.23 -5.48
CA VAL A 204 20.46 4.29 -4.98
C VAL A 204 21.28 4.93 -3.85
N ARG A 205 21.84 6.12 -4.09
CA ARG A 205 22.68 6.82 -3.08
C ARG A 205 21.93 7.02 -1.76
N ALA A 206 20.71 7.53 -1.84
CA ALA A 206 19.91 7.77 -0.65
C ALA A 206 19.49 6.47 0.05
N SER A 207 19.17 5.43 -0.72
CA SER A 207 18.81 4.13 -0.19
C SER A 207 19.99 3.47 0.53
N GLU A 208 21.19 3.49 -0.02
CA GLU A 208 22.40 2.92 0.61
C GLU A 208 22.70 3.60 1.96
N LEU A 209 22.53 4.93 2.06
CA LEU A 209 22.69 5.67 3.32
C LEU A 209 21.65 5.23 4.36
N LEU A 210 20.39 5.11 3.97
CA LEU A 210 19.32 4.66 4.87
C LEU A 210 19.47 3.19 5.27
N MET A 211 19.85 2.31 4.34
CA MET A 211 20.12 0.91 4.66
C MET A 211 21.26 0.75 5.67
N SER A 212 22.22 1.65 5.66
CA SER A 212 23.28 1.70 6.68
C SER A 212 22.78 2.21 8.03
N ALA A 213 21.90 3.19 8.03
CA ALA A 213 21.32 3.77 9.25
C ALA A 213 20.26 2.86 9.90
N TYR A 214 19.50 2.13 9.07
CA TYR A 214 18.43 1.23 9.50
C TYR A 214 18.68 -0.22 9.05
N PRO A 215 19.68 -0.92 9.63
CA PRO A 215 20.11 -2.25 9.14
C PRO A 215 19.12 -3.37 9.46
N THR A 216 18.20 -3.15 10.39
CA THR A 216 17.33 -4.17 10.99
C THR A 216 15.88 -3.99 10.57
N LEU A 217 15.25 -5.07 10.12
CA LEU A 217 13.81 -5.13 9.91
C LEU A 217 13.08 -5.48 11.21
N TYR A 218 11.86 -4.99 11.34
CA TYR A 218 10.97 -5.43 12.41
C TYR A 218 10.48 -6.86 12.14
N THR A 219 10.69 -7.75 13.09
CA THR A 219 10.31 -9.17 13.00
C THR A 219 9.02 -9.51 13.74
N GLY A 220 8.46 -8.54 14.50
CA GLY A 220 7.28 -8.76 15.34
C GLY A 220 7.61 -9.34 16.71
N THR A 221 6.58 -9.56 17.49
CA THR A 221 6.66 -10.00 18.90
C THR A 221 6.19 -11.43 19.12
N ASP A 222 5.37 -11.98 18.23
CA ASP A 222 4.74 -13.30 18.42
C ASP A 222 5.55 -14.47 17.87
N GLY A 223 6.65 -14.21 17.18
CA GLY A 223 7.53 -15.25 16.61
C GLY A 223 6.95 -15.99 15.39
N GLN A 224 5.78 -15.59 14.89
CA GLN A 224 5.21 -16.17 13.69
C GLN A 224 5.86 -15.62 12.41
N PRO A 225 5.88 -16.40 11.32
CA PRO A 225 6.37 -15.90 10.04
C PRO A 225 5.60 -14.62 9.62
N ALA A 226 6.35 -13.63 9.14
CA ALA A 226 5.83 -12.32 8.75
C ALA A 226 5.12 -11.51 9.87
N ALA A 227 5.29 -11.87 11.15
CA ALA A 227 4.66 -11.16 12.25
C ALA A 227 4.93 -9.65 12.19
N GLY A 228 6.18 -9.25 12.01
CA GLY A 228 6.55 -7.83 11.91
C GLY A 228 5.87 -7.10 10.76
N TYR A 229 5.60 -7.77 9.64
CA TYR A 229 4.81 -7.19 8.55
C TYR A 229 3.38 -6.86 8.99
N GLY A 230 2.73 -7.76 9.73
CA GLY A 230 1.35 -7.57 10.19
C GLY A 230 1.25 -6.62 11.38
N GLU A 231 2.08 -6.79 12.40
CA GLU A 231 2.05 -6.02 13.64
C GLU A 231 2.35 -4.52 13.41
N MET A 232 3.24 -4.18 12.50
CA MET A 232 3.59 -2.79 12.16
C MET A 232 2.36 -1.94 11.83
N TRP A 233 1.30 -2.54 11.27
CA TRP A 233 0.07 -1.84 10.86
C TRP A 233 -0.98 -1.78 11.95
N THR A 234 -0.76 -2.45 13.06
CA THR A 234 -1.68 -2.54 14.20
C THR A 234 -1.05 -2.13 15.52
N THR A 235 0.20 -1.67 15.50
CA THR A 235 0.94 -1.18 16.67
C THR A 235 0.48 0.23 17.03
N GLU A 236 0.25 0.46 18.33
CA GLU A 236 -0.19 1.75 18.87
C GLU A 236 0.92 2.80 18.82
N ASP A 237 2.15 2.40 19.07
CA ASP A 237 3.32 3.29 19.12
C ASP A 237 4.45 2.73 18.25
N LEU A 238 4.69 3.37 17.12
CA LEU A 238 5.77 3.01 16.19
C LEU A 238 7.13 3.61 16.57
N SER A 239 7.24 4.40 17.63
CA SER A 239 8.49 5.07 18.01
C SER A 239 9.64 4.12 18.33
N THR A 240 9.33 2.89 18.73
CA THR A 240 10.29 1.86 19.11
C THR A 240 10.45 0.75 18.07
N VAL A 241 9.70 0.80 16.98
CA VAL A 241 9.70 -0.23 15.94
C VAL A 241 10.90 -0.02 15.00
N PRO A 242 11.82 -1.00 14.89
CA PRO A 242 12.98 -0.89 14.02
C PRO A 242 12.58 -0.67 12.56
N GLY A 243 13.33 0.16 11.85
CA GLY A 243 13.12 0.42 10.43
C GLY A 243 12.09 1.50 10.11
N ILE A 244 11.39 2.03 11.10
CA ILE A 244 10.48 3.18 10.93
C ILE A 244 11.30 4.46 10.90
N ILE A 245 11.16 5.23 9.81
CA ILE A 245 11.87 6.50 9.58
C ILE A 245 10.98 7.68 9.95
N LEU A 246 9.71 7.62 9.55
CA LEU A 246 8.69 8.60 9.90
C LEU A 246 7.34 7.89 9.96
N TYR A 247 6.53 8.24 10.95
CA TYR A 247 5.18 7.70 11.08
C TYR A 247 4.16 8.79 11.40
N LYS A 248 2.90 8.52 11.09
CA LYS A 248 1.76 9.33 11.51
C LYS A 248 1.29 8.81 12.85
N GLU A 249 1.40 9.67 13.85
CA GLU A 249 0.85 9.42 15.18
C GLU A 249 -0.66 9.67 15.21
N TYR A 250 -1.39 8.77 15.83
CA TYR A 250 -2.82 8.90 16.07
C TYR A 250 -3.11 8.95 17.57
N VAL A 251 -4.00 9.84 17.98
CA VAL A 251 -4.31 10.13 19.38
C VAL A 251 -5.81 10.11 19.60
N THR A 252 -6.25 9.43 20.64
CA THR A 252 -7.66 9.34 21.04
C THR A 252 -8.32 10.72 21.07
N ASP A 253 -9.50 10.82 20.46
CA ASP A 253 -10.37 12.01 20.41
C ASP A 253 -9.76 13.26 19.73
N ILE A 254 -8.46 13.24 19.46
CA ILE A 254 -7.76 14.38 18.81
C ILE A 254 -7.56 14.08 17.32
N ASN A 255 -7.00 12.93 17.02
CA ASN A 255 -6.69 12.48 15.66
C ASN A 255 -6.78 10.96 15.58
N PRO A 256 -8.00 10.37 15.65
CA PRO A 256 -8.17 8.92 15.59
C PRO A 256 -7.99 8.42 14.16
N MET A 257 -7.46 7.21 14.02
CA MET A 257 -7.25 6.59 12.73
C MET A 257 -8.53 6.03 12.11
N GLY A 258 -9.35 5.32 12.87
CA GLY A 258 -10.67 4.85 12.50
C GLY A 258 -10.75 3.61 11.58
N THR A 259 -9.71 3.25 10.86
CA THR A 259 -9.77 2.19 9.84
C THR A 259 -10.02 0.81 10.43
N SER A 260 -9.38 0.47 11.55
CA SER A 260 -9.59 -0.82 12.20
C SER A 260 -11.04 -0.98 12.66
N TYR A 261 -11.63 0.10 13.21
CA TYR A 261 -13.04 0.10 13.57
C TYR A 261 -13.94 -0.19 12.35
N ILE A 262 -13.63 0.39 11.19
CA ILE A 262 -14.41 0.16 9.96
C ILE A 262 -14.26 -1.29 9.50
N GLU A 263 -13.08 -1.85 9.53
CA GLU A 263 -12.84 -3.25 9.19
C GLU A 263 -13.60 -4.20 10.11
N HIS A 264 -13.71 -3.87 11.40
CA HIS A 264 -14.44 -4.66 12.38
C HIS A 264 -15.97 -4.53 12.30
N THR A 265 -16.50 -3.36 11.95
CA THR A 265 -17.92 -3.06 12.15
C THR A 265 -18.75 -2.98 10.88
N SER A 266 -18.19 -2.44 9.82
CA SER A 266 -19.00 -1.98 8.69
C SER A 266 -18.89 -2.85 7.47
N SER A 267 -18.26 -3.99 7.59
CA SER A 267 -17.94 -4.75 6.41
C SER A 267 -16.87 -4.10 5.55
N HIS A 268 -16.14 -4.92 4.91
CA HIS A 268 -15.06 -4.53 4.05
C HIS A 268 -15.58 -3.71 2.89
N TYR A 269 -15.16 -2.45 2.83
CA TYR A 269 -15.32 -1.64 1.63
C TYR A 269 -14.36 -2.07 0.53
N VAL A 270 -13.32 -2.81 0.91
CA VAL A 270 -12.23 -3.21 0.04
C VAL A 270 -12.01 -4.71 0.13
N GLU A 271 -11.94 -5.36 -1.00
CA GLU A 271 -11.78 -6.80 -1.15
C GLU A 271 -10.61 -7.09 -2.08
N MET A 272 -9.81 -8.12 -1.79
CA MET A 272 -8.79 -8.54 -2.74
C MET A 272 -9.44 -9.38 -3.85
N ASN A 273 -8.92 -9.30 -5.06
CA ASN A 273 -9.35 -10.15 -6.16
C ASN A 273 -8.39 -11.33 -6.38
N GLN A 274 -8.85 -12.36 -7.10
CA GLN A 274 -8.07 -13.57 -7.36
C GLN A 274 -6.72 -13.28 -8.01
N LYS A 275 -6.68 -12.41 -9.03
CA LYS A 275 -5.44 -12.09 -9.75
C LYS A 275 -4.36 -11.47 -8.85
N THR A 276 -4.75 -10.80 -7.78
CA THR A 276 -3.82 -10.27 -6.78
C THR A 276 -3.37 -11.34 -5.80
N VAL A 277 -4.29 -12.22 -5.39
CA VAL A 277 -3.96 -13.42 -4.61
C VAL A 277 -2.93 -14.29 -5.34
N ASP A 278 -3.05 -14.41 -6.66
CA ASP A 278 -2.14 -15.19 -7.50
C ASP A 278 -0.71 -14.60 -7.55
N LEU A 279 -0.53 -13.31 -7.21
CA LEU A 279 0.79 -12.70 -7.13
C LEU A 279 1.63 -13.15 -5.93
N TYR A 280 1.00 -13.62 -4.84
CA TYR A 280 1.75 -14.15 -3.70
C TYR A 280 2.49 -15.42 -4.10
N LEU A 281 3.74 -15.52 -3.67
CA LEU A 281 4.56 -16.72 -3.89
C LEU A 281 4.11 -17.89 -3.01
N MET A 282 4.58 -19.06 -3.34
CA MET A 282 4.64 -20.19 -2.41
C MET A 282 5.79 -19.96 -1.40
N LYS A 283 5.77 -20.62 -0.24
CA LYS A 283 6.87 -20.56 0.75
C LYS A 283 8.22 -20.97 0.16
N ASN A 284 8.21 -21.85 -0.84
CA ASN A 284 9.42 -22.25 -1.55
C ASN A 284 9.97 -21.18 -2.53
N GLY A 285 9.34 -19.98 -2.55
CA GLY A 285 9.78 -18.84 -3.34
C GLY A 285 9.37 -18.88 -4.81
N LYS A 286 8.58 -19.86 -5.23
CA LYS A 286 8.13 -20.01 -6.61
C LYS A 286 6.74 -19.36 -6.82
N PRO A 287 6.48 -18.75 -7.99
CA PRO A 287 5.14 -18.36 -8.41
C PRO A 287 4.21 -19.59 -8.55
N ILE A 288 2.91 -19.40 -8.35
CA ILE A 288 1.94 -20.51 -8.37
C ILE A 288 1.90 -21.32 -9.68
N LEU A 289 2.23 -20.69 -10.80
CA LEU A 289 2.27 -21.34 -12.12
C LEU A 289 3.66 -21.91 -12.48
N ASN A 290 4.66 -21.75 -11.60
CA ASN A 290 5.95 -22.39 -11.79
C ASN A 290 5.80 -23.92 -11.68
N ALA A 291 6.53 -24.66 -12.51
CA ALA A 291 6.46 -26.11 -12.52
C ALA A 291 6.87 -26.77 -11.17
N GLU A 292 7.66 -26.05 -10.37
CA GLU A 292 8.15 -26.48 -9.05
C GLU A 292 7.41 -25.79 -7.89
N SER A 293 6.26 -25.16 -8.15
CA SER A 293 5.56 -24.35 -7.14
C SER A 293 4.97 -25.19 -6.00
N GLU A 294 4.57 -26.42 -6.28
CA GLU A 294 3.81 -27.27 -5.34
C GLU A 294 2.47 -26.63 -4.93
N TYR A 295 1.91 -25.80 -5.81
CA TYR A 295 0.64 -25.10 -5.53
C TYR A 295 -0.52 -26.10 -5.44
N HIS A 296 -1.30 -25.98 -4.37
CA HIS A 296 -2.40 -26.90 -4.08
C HIS A 296 -3.69 -26.62 -4.88
N GLY A 297 -3.70 -25.56 -5.68
CA GLY A 297 -4.87 -25.13 -6.46
C GLY A 297 -5.75 -24.13 -5.70
N ASP A 298 -6.78 -23.66 -6.39
CA ASP A 298 -7.68 -22.60 -5.91
C ASP A 298 -9.16 -23.01 -5.85
N LYS A 299 -9.46 -24.27 -6.17
CA LYS A 299 -10.82 -24.82 -6.10
C LYS A 299 -11.34 -25.01 -4.67
N ASP A 300 -10.46 -24.98 -3.71
CA ASP A 300 -10.76 -24.96 -2.29
C ASP A 300 -9.99 -23.82 -1.62
N MET A 301 -10.67 -22.97 -0.89
CA MET A 301 -10.06 -21.79 -0.27
C MET A 301 -8.96 -22.17 0.74
N TYR A 302 -9.10 -23.29 1.46
CA TYR A 302 -8.03 -23.78 2.33
C TYR A 302 -6.77 -24.14 1.54
N ALA A 303 -6.94 -24.79 0.39
CA ALA A 303 -5.84 -25.12 -0.52
C ALA A 303 -5.18 -23.86 -1.10
N THR A 304 -5.97 -22.84 -1.43
CA THR A 304 -5.47 -21.55 -1.94
C THR A 304 -4.49 -20.89 -0.98
N PHE A 305 -4.69 -21.01 0.33
CA PHE A 305 -3.83 -20.42 1.35
C PHE A 305 -2.65 -21.30 1.78
N ARG A 306 -2.70 -22.62 1.47
CA ARG A 306 -1.71 -23.58 1.97
C ARG A 306 -0.35 -23.34 1.34
N ASP A 307 0.68 -23.30 2.20
CA ASP A 307 2.08 -23.11 1.83
C ASP A 307 2.39 -21.81 1.02
N ARG A 308 1.52 -20.82 1.13
CA ARG A 308 1.71 -19.50 0.52
C ARG A 308 2.59 -18.60 1.37
N ASP A 309 3.07 -17.53 0.77
CA ASP A 309 3.77 -16.43 1.44
C ASP A 309 2.99 -15.97 2.68
N PRO A 310 3.57 -16.03 3.88
CA PRO A 310 2.87 -15.67 5.11
C PRO A 310 2.34 -14.24 5.16
N ARG A 311 2.88 -13.29 4.39
CA ARG A 311 2.33 -11.94 4.28
C ARG A 311 0.89 -11.93 3.76
N MET A 312 0.50 -12.97 3.01
CA MET A 312 -0.88 -13.15 2.57
C MET A 312 -1.84 -13.27 3.76
N TYR A 313 -1.48 -14.02 4.80
CA TYR A 313 -2.32 -14.21 6.00
C TYR A 313 -2.51 -12.94 6.81
N HIS A 314 -1.58 -12.00 6.71
CA HIS A 314 -1.66 -10.70 7.38
C HIS A 314 -2.42 -9.66 6.57
N THR A 315 -2.53 -9.88 5.27
CA THR A 315 -3.22 -8.94 4.35
C THR A 315 -4.66 -9.33 4.15
N ILE A 316 -4.92 -10.63 3.92
CA ILE A 316 -6.27 -11.17 3.75
C ILE A 316 -6.52 -12.28 4.76
N MET A 317 -7.73 -12.29 5.31
CA MET A 317 -8.14 -13.22 6.34
C MET A 317 -8.22 -14.64 5.77
N PRO A 318 -7.44 -15.59 6.28
CA PRO A 318 -7.51 -16.97 5.82
C PRO A 318 -8.83 -17.65 6.24
N PRO A 319 -9.21 -18.75 5.60
CA PRO A 319 -10.46 -19.44 5.92
C PRO A 319 -10.43 -20.07 7.31
N TYR A 320 -11.58 -20.05 7.97
CA TYR A 320 -11.78 -20.73 9.26
C TYR A 320 -13.27 -20.94 9.57
N LYS A 321 -13.54 -21.81 10.54
CA LYS A 321 -14.85 -21.94 11.15
C LYS A 321 -14.70 -22.24 12.64
N VAL A 322 -15.54 -21.61 13.49
CA VAL A 322 -15.54 -21.81 14.94
C VAL A 322 -16.95 -21.90 15.47
N LYS A 323 -17.11 -22.46 16.68
CA LYS A 323 -18.36 -22.42 17.45
C LYS A 323 -18.41 -21.12 18.22
N ALA A 324 -19.46 -20.31 18.03
CA ALA A 324 -19.68 -19.12 18.82
C ALA A 324 -20.04 -19.48 20.26
N GLY A 325 -19.46 -18.79 21.22
CA GLY A 325 -19.85 -18.85 22.64
C GLY A 325 -21.19 -18.14 22.87
N GLY A 326 -21.90 -18.54 23.91
CA GLY A 326 -23.25 -18.03 24.18
C GLY A 326 -23.32 -16.53 24.49
N GLY A 327 -24.43 -15.93 24.15
CA GLY A 327 -24.94 -14.64 24.61
C GLY A 327 -24.36 -13.37 24.04
N THR A 328 -23.08 -13.24 23.84
CA THR A 328 -22.44 -12.00 23.38
C THR A 328 -21.55 -12.16 22.16
N TYR A 329 -21.37 -13.35 21.66
CA TYR A 329 -20.45 -13.67 20.55
C TYR A 329 -19.00 -13.17 20.73
N ARG A 330 -18.62 -12.92 21.98
CA ARG A 330 -17.29 -12.45 22.35
C ARG A 330 -16.31 -13.58 22.62
N THR A 331 -16.81 -14.82 22.67
CA THR A 331 -16.00 -16.02 22.85
C THR A 331 -16.30 -17.02 21.73
N TRP A 332 -15.34 -17.84 21.43
CA TRP A 332 -15.48 -18.94 20.49
C TRP A 332 -14.67 -20.16 20.95
N SER A 333 -14.97 -21.29 20.38
CA SER A 333 -14.20 -22.52 20.55
C SER A 333 -14.05 -23.24 19.21
N TYR A 334 -13.07 -24.12 19.13
CA TYR A 334 -12.90 -24.94 17.95
C TYR A 334 -14.16 -25.78 17.66
N THR A 335 -14.41 -26.04 16.37
CA THR A 335 -15.35 -27.07 15.94
C THR A 335 -14.74 -28.45 16.17
N ASP A 336 -15.55 -29.49 15.94
CA ASP A 336 -15.07 -30.88 16.03
C ASP A 336 -14.32 -31.33 14.76
N ASN A 337 -14.24 -30.46 13.74
CA ASN A 337 -13.54 -30.69 12.49
C ASN A 337 -12.17 -29.98 12.51
N GLU A 338 -11.09 -30.73 12.46
CA GLU A 338 -9.73 -30.17 12.47
C GLU A 338 -9.44 -29.26 11.26
N ALA A 339 -10.04 -29.53 10.10
CA ALA A 339 -9.87 -28.71 8.92
C ALA A 339 -10.35 -27.27 9.13
N ASP A 340 -11.35 -27.03 9.96
CA ASP A 340 -11.89 -25.71 10.22
C ASP A 340 -10.91 -24.78 10.95
N ARG A 341 -9.89 -25.34 11.60
CA ARG A 341 -8.91 -24.58 12.40
C ARG A 341 -7.52 -24.47 11.80
N GLU A 342 -7.28 -24.99 10.60
CA GLU A 342 -5.96 -25.07 9.96
C GLU A 342 -5.16 -23.75 10.06
N TYR A 343 -5.83 -22.61 9.93
CA TYR A 343 -5.18 -21.30 9.94
C TYR A 343 -5.35 -20.52 11.25
N ILE A 344 -6.22 -20.96 12.16
CA ILE A 344 -6.52 -20.22 13.41
C ILE A 344 -5.26 -20.11 14.27
N ASP A 345 -4.51 -21.19 14.40
CA ASP A 345 -3.29 -21.20 15.21
C ASP A 345 -2.18 -20.35 14.56
N ILE A 346 -2.10 -20.34 13.22
CA ILE A 346 -1.16 -19.48 12.46
C ILE A 346 -1.51 -17.99 12.61
N MET A 347 -2.80 -17.67 12.67
CA MET A 347 -3.25 -16.30 12.89
C MET A 347 -3.03 -15.83 14.34
N GLY A 348 -2.61 -16.71 15.24
CA GLY A 348 -2.51 -16.40 16.65
C GLY A 348 -3.86 -16.01 17.27
N ALA A 349 -4.96 -16.55 16.74
CA ALA A 349 -6.30 -16.18 17.15
C ALA A 349 -6.61 -16.61 18.58
N ASN A 350 -7.38 -15.79 19.28
CA ASN A 350 -7.73 -15.98 20.67
C ASN A 350 -9.17 -16.49 20.83
N THR A 351 -9.43 -17.25 21.87
CA THR A 351 -10.77 -17.75 22.20
C THR A 351 -11.72 -16.67 22.71
N SER A 352 -11.25 -15.46 22.94
CA SER A 352 -12.05 -14.33 23.40
C SER A 352 -11.81 -13.08 22.59
N CYS A 353 -12.87 -12.49 22.03
CA CYS A 353 -12.80 -11.19 21.36
C CYS A 353 -12.52 -10.04 22.31
N SER A 354 -12.75 -10.21 23.63
CA SER A 354 -12.52 -9.16 24.62
C SER A 354 -11.12 -9.17 25.22
N ASN A 355 -10.31 -10.15 24.86
CA ASN A 355 -8.94 -10.24 25.31
C ASN A 355 -8.00 -10.17 24.10
N PRO A 356 -7.14 -9.13 24.00
CA PRO A 356 -6.13 -9.11 22.94
C PRO A 356 -5.30 -10.37 23.05
N GLY A 357 -5.26 -11.16 22.00
CA GLY A 357 -4.49 -12.38 21.94
C GLY A 357 -3.00 -12.10 22.04
N ILE A 358 -2.29 -13.11 22.44
CA ILE A 358 -0.90 -13.24 22.08
C ILE A 358 -0.93 -13.62 20.62
N GLY A 359 -0.46 -12.76 19.77
CA GLY A 359 -0.60 -12.98 18.35
C GLY A 359 -1.39 -11.85 17.70
N MET A 360 -1.53 -11.94 16.40
CA MET A 360 -1.63 -10.75 15.61
C MET A 360 -3.01 -10.16 15.51
N LYS A 361 -4.02 -11.00 15.43
CA LYS A 361 -5.34 -10.49 15.08
C LYS A 361 -6.43 -11.32 15.73
N ARG A 362 -7.47 -10.65 16.18
CA ARG A 362 -8.67 -11.30 16.69
C ARG A 362 -9.54 -11.78 15.55
N LEU A 363 -10.19 -12.94 15.73
CA LEU A 363 -11.27 -13.31 14.83
C LEU A 363 -12.45 -12.33 14.96
N PRO A 364 -13.14 -12.03 13.86
CA PRO A 364 -14.25 -11.08 13.81
C PRO A 364 -15.51 -11.65 14.47
N GLY A 365 -15.49 -11.80 15.78
CA GLY A 365 -16.62 -12.38 16.52
C GLY A 365 -17.56 -11.36 17.14
N GLN A 366 -17.08 -10.17 17.42
CA GLN A 366 -17.82 -9.21 18.24
C GLN A 366 -19.01 -8.59 17.53
N ASN A 367 -18.90 -8.33 16.22
CA ASN A 367 -19.95 -7.70 15.44
C ASN A 367 -20.89 -8.69 14.76
N TRP A 368 -20.80 -9.96 15.11
CA TRP A 368 -21.67 -10.98 14.57
C TRP A 368 -22.97 -11.00 15.35
N SER A 369 -24.07 -10.98 14.62
CA SER A 369 -25.39 -11.15 15.24
C SER A 369 -25.59 -12.61 15.68
N ALA A 370 -26.61 -12.84 16.51
CA ALA A 370 -26.97 -14.19 16.96
C ALA A 370 -27.22 -15.21 15.82
N SER A 371 -27.51 -14.72 14.63
CA SER A 371 -27.76 -15.55 13.44
C SER A 371 -26.53 -15.79 12.58
N LEU A 372 -25.38 -15.16 12.91
CA LEU A 372 -24.17 -15.26 12.10
C LEU A 372 -23.21 -16.29 12.68
N VAL A 373 -22.73 -17.18 11.86
CA VAL A 373 -21.71 -18.17 12.25
C VAL A 373 -20.33 -17.55 12.01
N PRO A 374 -19.42 -17.60 13.01
CA PRO A 374 -18.05 -17.17 12.85
C PRO A 374 -17.29 -18.07 11.87
N GLU A 375 -17.26 -17.68 10.61
CA GLU A 375 -16.60 -18.42 9.54
C GLU A 375 -16.14 -17.49 8.40
N ILE A 376 -15.08 -17.89 7.71
CA ILE A 376 -14.57 -17.28 6.49
C ILE A 376 -14.35 -18.44 5.49
N PRO A 377 -14.75 -18.31 4.22
CA PRO A 377 -15.37 -17.13 3.59
C PRO A 377 -16.83 -16.96 3.99
N ARG A 378 -17.22 -15.71 4.15
CA ARG A 378 -18.63 -15.34 4.32
C ARG A 378 -19.04 -14.41 3.18
N LEU A 379 -19.76 -14.93 2.23
CA LEU A 379 -20.14 -14.20 1.03
C LEU A 379 -21.37 -13.31 1.26
N GLY A 380 -21.43 -12.21 0.52
CA GLY A 380 -22.58 -11.32 0.51
C GLY A 380 -22.19 -9.87 0.25
N THR A 381 -23.22 -9.06 -0.03
CA THR A 381 -23.06 -7.64 -0.39
C THR A 381 -23.53 -6.68 0.68
N GLY A 382 -24.26 -7.12 1.70
CA GLY A 382 -25.01 -6.22 2.55
C GLY A 382 -24.89 -6.41 4.07
N ALA A 383 -24.12 -7.38 4.57
CA ALA A 383 -24.01 -7.63 6.01
C ALA A 383 -22.60 -7.34 6.53
N PHE A 384 -22.50 -7.19 7.84
CA PHE A 384 -21.20 -7.13 8.52
C PHE A 384 -20.36 -8.36 8.19
N VAL A 385 -19.07 -8.15 8.00
CA VAL A 385 -18.11 -9.22 7.75
C VAL A 385 -18.53 -10.13 6.59
N THR A 386 -19.02 -9.55 5.52
CA THR A 386 -19.27 -10.25 4.26
C THR A 386 -18.47 -9.63 3.14
N CYS A 387 -18.04 -10.40 2.17
CA CYS A 387 -17.43 -9.88 0.96
C CYS A 387 -17.90 -10.65 -0.30
N ARG A 388 -17.77 -10.02 -1.45
CA ARG A 388 -18.15 -10.63 -2.73
C ARG A 388 -17.05 -11.54 -3.26
N SER A 389 -15.79 -11.15 -3.05
CA SER A 389 -14.65 -11.91 -3.56
C SER A 389 -14.33 -13.17 -2.75
N GLY A 390 -14.73 -13.21 -1.48
CA GLY A 390 -14.27 -14.22 -0.52
C GLY A 390 -12.93 -13.90 0.14
N TYR A 391 -12.21 -12.87 -0.32
CA TYR A 391 -10.90 -12.46 0.18
C TYR A 391 -10.99 -11.17 1.00
N TYR A 392 -11.13 -11.32 2.30
CA TYR A 392 -11.23 -10.23 3.25
C TYR A 392 -9.91 -9.55 3.48
N VAL A 393 -9.81 -8.26 3.17
CA VAL A 393 -8.65 -7.46 3.55
C VAL A 393 -8.74 -7.10 5.04
N TRP A 394 -7.70 -7.39 5.81
CA TRP A 394 -7.67 -7.11 7.23
C TRP A 394 -6.32 -6.57 7.74
N LYS A 395 -5.53 -5.97 6.88
CA LYS A 395 -4.19 -5.48 7.22
C LYS A 395 -4.16 -4.52 8.41
N ASN A 396 -5.18 -3.67 8.54
CA ASN A 396 -5.32 -2.73 9.66
C ASN A 396 -6.21 -3.24 10.80
N TRP A 397 -6.64 -4.48 10.74
CA TRP A 397 -7.44 -5.08 11.79
C TRP A 397 -6.57 -5.37 13.00
N ASP A 398 -6.79 -4.68 14.10
CA ASP A 398 -6.01 -4.84 15.34
C ASP A 398 -6.68 -5.76 16.37
N ASN A 399 -5.95 -6.00 17.48
CA ASN A 399 -6.40 -6.82 18.60
C ASN A 399 -7.00 -6.01 19.75
N TRP A 400 -7.11 -4.69 19.62
CA TRP A 400 -7.49 -3.85 20.76
C TRP A 400 -8.99 -3.84 20.95
N GLU A 401 -9.45 -4.22 22.13
CA GLU A 401 -10.88 -4.27 22.43
C GLU A 401 -11.58 -2.93 22.25
N THR A 402 -10.93 -1.83 22.61
CA THR A 402 -11.47 -0.49 22.49
C THR A 402 -11.81 -0.11 21.05
N ASN A 403 -11.06 -0.61 20.09
CA ASN A 403 -11.21 -0.28 18.68
C ASN A 403 -12.41 -0.97 18.02
N PHE A 404 -12.97 -2.00 18.63
CA PHE A 404 -14.19 -2.64 18.13
C PHE A 404 -15.44 -1.77 18.23
N ASN A 405 -15.49 -0.90 19.24
CA ASN A 405 -16.73 -0.24 19.63
C ASN A 405 -16.77 1.24 19.24
N ASN A 406 -15.61 1.84 18.97
CA ASN A 406 -15.53 3.27 18.72
C ASN A 406 -14.30 3.62 17.87
N GLY A 407 -14.54 4.08 16.62
CA GLY A 407 -13.47 4.50 15.71
C GLY A 407 -12.60 5.65 16.24
N ASN A 408 -13.11 6.44 17.18
CA ASN A 408 -12.35 7.52 17.82
C ASN A 408 -11.29 7.03 18.80
N LEU A 409 -11.33 5.77 19.16
CA LEU A 409 -10.36 5.13 20.06
C LEU A 409 -9.25 4.38 19.30
N ASN A 410 -9.35 4.29 17.98
CA ASN A 410 -8.30 3.68 17.18
C ASN A 410 -7.12 4.63 17.03
N THR A 411 -5.99 4.25 17.61
CA THR A 411 -4.75 5.03 17.68
C THR A 411 -3.55 4.29 17.13
N ALA A 412 -3.77 3.23 16.33
CA ALA A 412 -2.67 2.53 15.67
C ALA A 412 -1.93 3.46 14.70
N ASP A 413 -0.66 3.71 14.98
CA ASP A 413 0.20 4.54 14.15
C ASP A 413 0.39 3.97 12.75
N LYS A 414 0.74 4.83 11.80
CA LYS A 414 0.96 4.40 10.41
C LYS A 414 2.31 4.85 9.87
N PRO A 415 3.10 3.92 9.31
CA PRO A 415 4.37 4.26 8.67
C PRO A 415 4.17 5.21 7.48
N ILE A 416 4.99 6.25 7.38
CA ILE A 416 5.08 7.16 6.24
C ILE A 416 6.31 6.84 5.40
N PHE A 417 7.46 6.69 6.09
CA PHE A 417 8.69 6.16 5.51
C PHE A 417 9.20 5.02 6.36
N LYS A 418 9.56 3.92 5.71
CA LYS A 418 10.09 2.72 6.35
C LYS A 418 11.16 2.07 5.51
N ILE A 419 12.02 1.30 6.15
CA ILE A 419 13.20 0.70 5.49
C ILE A 419 12.80 -0.33 4.44
N GLU A 420 11.68 -1.02 4.56
CA GLU A 420 11.20 -1.99 3.59
C GLU A 420 10.99 -1.37 2.21
N GLU A 421 10.43 -0.15 2.16
CA GLU A 421 10.29 0.59 0.90
C GLU A 421 11.66 0.96 0.32
N VAL A 422 12.60 1.37 1.17
CA VAL A 422 13.97 1.74 0.77
C VAL A 422 14.70 0.55 0.15
N LEU A 423 14.60 -0.63 0.75
CA LEU A 423 15.17 -1.88 0.21
C LEU A 423 14.62 -2.19 -1.19
N LEU A 424 13.33 -2.00 -1.39
CA LEU A 424 12.67 -2.23 -2.67
C LEU A 424 13.02 -1.15 -3.71
N ASN A 425 13.19 0.11 -3.27
CA ASN A 425 13.64 1.19 -4.13
C ASN A 425 15.08 0.93 -4.62
N GLU A 426 15.97 0.47 -3.74
CA GLU A 426 17.34 0.08 -4.07
C GLU A 426 17.36 -1.06 -5.09
N ALA A 427 16.62 -2.13 -4.84
CA ALA A 427 16.58 -3.30 -5.71
C ALA A 427 16.15 -2.93 -7.13
N GLU A 428 15.05 -2.21 -7.27
CA GLU A 428 14.53 -1.82 -8.57
C GLU A 428 15.45 -0.80 -9.26
N ALA A 429 15.95 0.21 -8.55
CA ALA A 429 16.84 1.22 -9.13
C ALA A 429 18.17 0.60 -9.61
N LYS A 430 18.76 -0.33 -8.85
CA LYS A 430 19.95 -1.09 -9.27
C LYS A 430 19.68 -1.91 -10.53
N PHE A 431 18.51 -2.57 -10.60
CA PHE A 431 18.14 -3.31 -11.82
C PHE A 431 18.00 -2.39 -13.02
N GLU A 432 17.30 -1.29 -12.87
CA GLU A 432 17.05 -0.33 -13.96
C GLU A 432 18.33 0.34 -14.49
N LEU A 433 19.38 0.41 -13.63
CA LEU A 433 20.74 0.85 -13.97
C LEU A 433 21.64 -0.27 -14.50
N GLY A 434 21.17 -1.52 -14.57
CA GLY A 434 21.96 -2.67 -15.02
C GLY A 434 22.96 -3.21 -13.98
N ASN A 435 22.77 -2.90 -12.70
CA ASN A 435 23.68 -3.22 -11.59
C ASN A 435 23.05 -4.16 -10.55
N PHE A 436 21.99 -4.90 -10.89
CA PHE A 436 21.37 -5.86 -9.99
C PHE A 436 22.00 -7.23 -10.12
N ASP A 437 22.47 -7.78 -9.02
CA ASP A 437 23.06 -9.11 -8.93
C ASP A 437 22.56 -9.83 -7.65
N GLN A 438 23.07 -11.04 -7.40
CA GLN A 438 22.74 -11.80 -6.19
C GLN A 438 23.11 -11.03 -4.90
N GLY A 439 24.22 -10.28 -4.92
CA GLY A 439 24.65 -9.50 -3.76
C GLY A 439 23.67 -8.36 -3.43
N VAL A 440 23.07 -7.73 -4.44
CA VAL A 440 22.00 -6.74 -4.26
C VAL A 440 20.73 -7.43 -3.78
N ALA A 441 20.33 -8.55 -4.40
CA ALA A 441 19.18 -9.34 -3.97
C ALA A 441 19.28 -9.74 -2.49
N ASP A 442 20.46 -10.14 -2.03
CA ASP A 442 20.70 -10.57 -0.65
C ASP A 442 20.60 -9.44 0.38
N LYS A 443 20.95 -8.22 -0.02
CA LYS A 443 20.88 -7.04 0.84
C LYS A 443 19.50 -6.40 0.86
N THR A 444 18.63 -6.76 -0.07
CA THR A 444 17.31 -6.13 -0.30
C THR A 444 16.19 -7.16 -0.23
N ILE A 445 15.83 -7.76 -1.35
CA ILE A 445 14.70 -8.70 -1.49
C ILE A 445 14.81 -9.87 -0.49
N ASN A 446 15.98 -10.46 -0.34
CA ASN A 446 16.17 -11.62 0.51
C ASN A 446 16.04 -11.33 2.01
N LYS A 447 16.30 -10.09 2.45
CA LYS A 447 15.97 -9.68 3.82
C LYS A 447 14.46 -9.70 4.08
N LEU A 448 13.66 -9.21 3.11
CA LEU A 448 12.20 -9.20 3.21
C LEU A 448 11.63 -10.61 3.20
N ARG A 449 12.13 -11.48 2.30
CA ARG A 449 11.71 -12.89 2.21
C ARG A 449 12.08 -13.67 3.45
N GLU A 450 13.28 -13.47 4.00
CA GLU A 450 13.72 -14.11 5.24
C GLU A 450 12.81 -13.73 6.41
N ARG A 451 12.50 -12.44 6.59
CA ARG A 451 11.55 -12.00 7.60
C ARG A 451 10.16 -12.62 7.39
N ALA A 452 9.74 -12.77 6.14
CA ALA A 452 8.43 -13.34 5.78
C ALA A 452 8.37 -14.87 5.87
N GLY A 453 9.50 -15.56 6.01
CA GLY A 453 9.54 -17.04 5.98
C GLY A 453 9.34 -17.60 4.57
N VAL A 454 9.77 -16.87 3.55
CA VAL A 454 9.75 -17.27 2.13
C VAL A 454 11.18 -17.60 1.69
N ALA A 455 11.35 -18.60 0.85
CA ALA A 455 12.64 -18.97 0.31
C ALA A 455 13.29 -17.81 -0.46
N ARG A 456 14.63 -17.77 -0.40
CA ARG A 456 15.42 -16.68 -1.00
C ARG A 456 15.28 -16.62 -2.51
N MET A 457 15.32 -15.42 -3.04
CA MET A 457 15.48 -15.16 -4.47
C MET A 457 16.89 -15.56 -4.89
N VAL A 458 16.99 -16.51 -5.81
CA VAL A 458 18.23 -16.92 -6.46
C VAL A 458 18.19 -16.40 -7.89
N VAL A 459 18.92 -15.32 -8.17
CA VAL A 459 18.84 -14.59 -9.44
C VAL A 459 19.13 -15.48 -10.65
N ALA A 460 20.09 -16.41 -10.50
CA ALA A 460 20.47 -17.33 -11.58
C ALA A 460 19.39 -18.36 -11.95
N GLU A 461 18.37 -18.58 -11.10
CA GLU A 461 17.26 -19.51 -11.34
C GLU A 461 16.08 -18.83 -12.03
N ILE A 462 16.09 -17.50 -12.18
CA ILE A 462 14.97 -16.74 -12.71
C ILE A 462 15.16 -16.54 -14.21
N ASP A 463 14.52 -17.39 -14.97
CA ASP A 463 14.47 -17.33 -16.43
C ASP A 463 13.06 -17.00 -16.95
N ALA A 464 12.88 -17.07 -18.27
CA ALA A 464 11.61 -16.77 -18.92
C ALA A 464 10.46 -17.74 -18.50
N ASN A 465 10.78 -18.90 -17.96
CA ASN A 465 9.81 -19.90 -17.52
C ASN A 465 9.53 -19.84 -16.01
N PHE A 466 10.28 -19.01 -15.28
CA PHE A 466 10.11 -18.89 -13.82
C PHE A 466 8.68 -18.47 -13.44
N ASP A 467 8.12 -17.47 -14.12
CA ASP A 467 6.70 -17.14 -14.06
C ASP A 467 6.09 -17.10 -15.47
N PRO A 468 5.33 -18.13 -15.87
CA PRO A 468 4.64 -18.14 -17.17
C PRO A 468 3.62 -17.00 -17.34
N ASN A 469 3.16 -16.40 -16.25
CA ASN A 469 2.17 -15.31 -16.26
C ASN A 469 2.80 -13.97 -15.82
N ARG A 470 4.08 -13.76 -16.11
CA ARG A 470 4.74 -12.50 -15.78
C ARG A 470 4.09 -11.32 -16.50
N GLY A 471 4.17 -10.15 -15.85
CA GLY A 471 3.54 -8.93 -16.31
C GLY A 471 4.09 -8.40 -17.63
N LYS A 472 3.29 -7.53 -18.27
CA LYS A 472 3.66 -6.82 -19.50
C LYS A 472 3.58 -5.31 -19.27
N TYR A 473 4.52 -4.57 -19.85
CA TYR A 473 4.41 -3.14 -19.99
C TYR A 473 4.06 -2.77 -21.45
N TYR A 474 3.53 -1.57 -21.67
CA TYR A 474 2.97 -1.15 -22.97
C TYR A 474 3.71 0.08 -23.50
N PRO A 475 4.77 -0.09 -24.31
CA PRO A 475 5.43 1.01 -25.01
C PRO A 475 4.45 1.78 -25.90
N LYS A 476 4.76 3.04 -26.22
CA LYS A 476 3.86 3.97 -26.93
C LYS A 476 3.27 3.39 -28.22
N ASN A 477 4.00 2.54 -28.91
CA ASN A 477 3.60 1.99 -30.22
C ASN A 477 3.40 0.47 -30.18
N ASN A 478 3.11 -0.11 -29.02
CA ASN A 478 2.92 -1.56 -28.90
C ASN A 478 1.77 -1.89 -27.96
N ASP A 479 0.57 -2.04 -28.53
CA ASP A 479 -0.65 -2.36 -27.80
C ASP A 479 -0.70 -3.82 -27.29
N ALA A 480 0.12 -4.71 -27.86
CA ALA A 480 0.25 -6.09 -27.40
C ALA A 480 1.05 -6.20 -26.09
N GLY A 481 1.78 -5.15 -25.75
CA GLY A 481 2.68 -5.11 -24.61
C GLY A 481 3.98 -5.90 -24.85
N VAL A 482 4.94 -5.65 -23.98
CA VAL A 482 6.23 -6.34 -23.91
C VAL A 482 6.32 -7.00 -22.55
N GLU A 483 6.69 -8.29 -22.53
CA GLU A 483 6.92 -8.98 -21.28
C GLU A 483 8.03 -8.29 -20.47
N VAL A 484 7.80 -8.13 -19.19
CA VAL A 484 8.81 -7.61 -18.27
C VAL A 484 9.95 -8.63 -18.17
N ASP A 485 11.18 -8.16 -18.05
CA ASP A 485 12.32 -9.04 -17.72
C ASP A 485 11.98 -9.93 -16.52
N PRO A 486 12.32 -11.22 -16.55
CA PRO A 486 11.92 -12.14 -15.47
C PRO A 486 12.40 -11.72 -14.09
N VAL A 487 13.64 -11.25 -13.97
CA VAL A 487 14.20 -10.80 -12.68
C VAL A 487 13.53 -9.51 -12.22
N LEU A 488 13.29 -8.57 -13.13
CA LEU A 488 12.58 -7.34 -12.83
C LEU A 488 11.13 -7.61 -12.39
N TRP A 489 10.49 -8.59 -13.01
CA TRP A 489 9.14 -8.99 -12.61
C TRP A 489 9.10 -9.49 -11.16
N GLU A 490 10.08 -10.29 -10.75
CA GLU A 490 10.16 -10.77 -9.38
C GLU A 490 10.49 -9.63 -8.38
N ILE A 491 11.30 -8.65 -8.76
CA ILE A 491 11.54 -7.44 -7.95
C ILE A 491 10.23 -6.64 -7.79
N ARG A 492 9.48 -6.44 -8.87
CA ARG A 492 8.19 -5.74 -8.85
C ARG A 492 7.13 -6.51 -8.07
N ARG A 493 7.10 -7.84 -8.20
CA ARG A 493 6.24 -8.72 -7.40
C ARG A 493 6.53 -8.55 -5.91
N GLU A 494 7.79 -8.61 -5.52
CA GLU A 494 8.18 -8.41 -4.12
C GLU A 494 7.73 -7.04 -3.60
N ARG A 495 7.86 -6.00 -4.42
CA ARG A 495 7.37 -4.65 -4.09
C ARG A 495 5.85 -4.62 -3.92
N ILE A 496 5.11 -5.23 -4.84
CA ILE A 496 3.64 -5.28 -4.76
C ILE A 496 3.21 -5.98 -3.45
N ILE A 497 3.80 -7.13 -3.14
CA ILE A 497 3.44 -7.93 -1.96
C ILE A 497 3.84 -7.23 -0.66
N GLU A 498 5.06 -6.71 -0.57
CA GLU A 498 5.55 -6.05 0.64
C GLU A 498 4.79 -4.77 0.96
N LEU A 499 4.43 -3.99 -0.06
CA LEU A 499 3.72 -2.73 0.09
C LEU A 499 2.21 -2.84 -0.16
N MET A 500 1.66 -4.06 -0.18
CA MET A 500 0.24 -4.32 -0.40
C MET A 500 -0.63 -3.63 0.66
N GLY A 501 -1.62 -2.88 0.22
CA GLY A 501 -2.50 -2.11 1.11
C GLY A 501 -1.91 -0.79 1.61
N GLU A 502 -0.79 -0.34 1.04
CA GLU A 502 -0.11 0.90 1.42
C GLU A 502 -0.26 2.02 0.39
N GLY A 503 -1.02 1.79 -0.69
CA GLY A 503 -1.39 2.77 -1.69
C GLY A 503 -0.31 3.08 -2.74
N PHE A 504 0.70 2.25 -2.88
CA PHE A 504 1.77 2.45 -3.87
C PHE A 504 1.36 2.04 -5.29
N GLY A 505 0.37 1.16 -5.43
CA GLY A 505 -0.01 0.57 -6.70
C GLY A 505 -0.32 1.59 -7.79
N PHE A 506 -1.06 2.65 -7.48
CA PHE A 506 -1.38 3.73 -8.42
C PHE A 506 -0.15 4.33 -9.10
N TYR A 507 0.91 4.59 -8.33
CA TYR A 507 2.15 5.15 -8.86
C TYR A 507 2.92 4.10 -9.65
N ASP A 508 3.00 2.90 -9.12
CA ASP A 508 3.81 1.81 -9.65
C ASP A 508 3.32 1.35 -11.02
N ILE A 509 2.03 1.03 -11.20
CA ILE A 509 1.50 0.58 -12.50
C ILE A 509 1.62 1.64 -13.59
N ARG A 510 1.59 2.93 -13.22
CA ARG A 510 1.71 4.05 -14.16
C ARG A 510 3.17 4.29 -14.57
N ARG A 511 4.10 4.36 -13.60
CA ARG A 511 5.52 4.54 -13.91
C ARG A 511 6.09 3.37 -14.70
N TRP A 512 5.59 2.16 -14.48
CA TRP A 512 5.96 0.97 -15.24
C TRP A 512 5.28 0.86 -16.60
N ARG A 513 4.29 1.69 -16.91
CA ARG A 513 3.38 1.56 -18.06
C ARG A 513 2.68 0.20 -18.12
N MET A 514 2.28 -0.32 -16.98
CA MET A 514 1.64 -1.63 -16.83
C MET A 514 0.13 -1.52 -16.52
N ALA A 515 -0.44 -0.32 -16.52
CA ALA A 515 -1.86 -0.15 -16.20
C ALA A 515 -2.79 -1.07 -17.04
N PRO A 516 -2.62 -1.24 -18.36
CA PRO A 516 -3.47 -2.15 -19.12
C PRO A 516 -3.35 -3.61 -18.66
N TRP A 517 -2.17 -4.06 -18.23
CA TRP A 517 -1.98 -5.42 -17.74
C TRP A 517 -2.74 -5.70 -16.45
N PHE A 518 -2.74 -4.73 -15.52
CA PHE A 518 -3.41 -4.87 -14.24
C PHE A 518 -4.93 -4.65 -14.34
N LEU A 519 -5.38 -3.75 -15.21
CA LEU A 519 -6.73 -3.22 -15.19
C LEU A 519 -7.66 -3.84 -16.24
N ASN A 520 -7.12 -4.25 -17.40
CA ASN A 520 -7.93 -4.87 -18.46
C ASN A 520 -8.16 -6.37 -18.24
N ARG A 521 -8.23 -6.79 -16.97
CA ARG A 521 -8.49 -8.18 -16.58
C ARG A 521 -9.80 -8.25 -15.81
N PRO A 522 -10.61 -9.28 -16.01
CA PRO A 522 -11.80 -9.50 -15.21
C PRO A 522 -11.42 -9.53 -13.72
N ALA A 523 -12.20 -8.84 -12.89
CA ALA A 523 -12.09 -8.96 -11.45
C ALA A 523 -12.87 -10.18 -11.00
N THR A 524 -12.19 -11.12 -10.36
CA THR A 524 -12.77 -12.38 -9.89
C THR A 524 -12.43 -12.61 -8.41
N GLY A 525 -13.30 -13.33 -7.73
CA GLY A 525 -13.10 -13.81 -6.36
C GLY A 525 -12.73 -15.30 -6.33
N ILE A 526 -13.05 -15.95 -5.23
CA ILE A 526 -12.78 -17.37 -5.01
C ILE A 526 -13.51 -18.26 -6.03
N TRP A 527 -12.98 -19.47 -6.22
CA TRP A 527 -13.66 -20.54 -6.95
C TRP A 527 -14.79 -21.12 -6.11
N MET A 528 -15.95 -21.43 -6.75
CA MET A 528 -17.05 -22.10 -6.06
C MET A 528 -17.99 -22.82 -7.01
N SER A 529 -18.87 -23.64 -6.41
CA SER A 529 -19.97 -24.27 -7.12
C SER A 529 -21.04 -23.27 -7.54
N LYS A 530 -21.78 -23.58 -8.59
CA LYS A 530 -22.92 -22.77 -8.99
C LYS A 530 -23.99 -22.67 -7.91
N ALA A 531 -24.26 -23.77 -7.19
CA ALA A 531 -25.26 -23.78 -6.15
C ALA A 531 -24.93 -22.77 -5.04
N ASP A 532 -23.66 -22.71 -4.63
CA ASP A 532 -23.18 -21.75 -3.61
C ASP A 532 -23.20 -20.31 -4.13
N ALA A 533 -22.79 -20.09 -5.37
CA ALA A 533 -22.85 -18.76 -6.00
C ALA A 533 -24.29 -18.24 -6.05
N LEU A 534 -25.23 -19.05 -6.51
CA LEU A 534 -26.65 -18.68 -6.59
C LEU A 534 -27.29 -18.44 -5.22
N SER A 535 -26.91 -19.19 -4.19
CA SER A 535 -27.40 -18.97 -2.83
C SER A 535 -27.00 -17.61 -2.27
N ASN A 536 -25.93 -17.02 -2.81
CA ASN A 536 -25.41 -15.70 -2.47
C ASN A 536 -25.71 -14.61 -3.52
N ASN A 537 -26.55 -14.94 -4.52
CA ASN A 537 -26.90 -14.05 -5.64
C ASN A 537 -25.67 -13.56 -6.42
N MET A 538 -24.74 -14.46 -6.71
CA MET A 538 -23.48 -14.16 -7.40
C MET A 538 -23.40 -14.85 -8.77
N THR A 539 -22.62 -14.27 -9.65
CA THR A 539 -22.34 -14.74 -11.01
C THR A 539 -20.99 -15.46 -11.04
N LEU A 540 -20.89 -16.51 -11.85
CA LEU A 540 -19.64 -17.22 -12.10
C LEU A 540 -18.93 -16.70 -13.36
N TYR A 541 -17.62 -16.84 -13.38
CA TYR A 541 -16.76 -16.51 -14.51
C TYR A 541 -15.81 -17.67 -14.85
N ASN A 542 -15.68 -17.98 -16.13
CA ASN A 542 -14.71 -18.94 -16.63
C ASN A 542 -13.59 -18.19 -17.38
N PRO A 543 -12.35 -18.19 -16.86
CA PRO A 543 -11.23 -17.49 -17.49
C PRO A 543 -10.79 -18.09 -18.83
N GLU A 544 -11.05 -19.40 -19.07
CA GLU A 544 -10.68 -20.07 -20.31
C GLU A 544 -11.55 -19.61 -21.49
N THR A 545 -12.82 -19.39 -21.24
CA THR A 545 -13.78 -18.97 -22.27
C THR A 545 -14.06 -17.47 -22.25
N GLY A 546 -13.68 -16.77 -21.19
CA GLY A 546 -14.05 -15.38 -20.97
C GLY A 546 -15.55 -15.17 -20.73
N TYR A 547 -16.27 -16.23 -20.33
CA TYR A 547 -17.72 -16.22 -20.19
C TYR A 547 -18.15 -16.04 -18.76
N SER A 548 -19.07 -15.11 -18.51
CA SER A 548 -19.76 -14.96 -17.23
C SER A 548 -21.12 -15.66 -17.28
N ASP A 549 -21.45 -16.36 -16.20
CA ASP A 549 -22.66 -17.20 -16.12
C ASP A 549 -23.56 -16.77 -14.97
N GLY A 550 -24.64 -16.07 -15.31
CA GLY A 550 -25.67 -15.68 -14.35
C GLY A 550 -26.57 -16.86 -13.90
N THR A 551 -27.71 -16.53 -13.30
CA THR A 551 -28.65 -17.48 -12.72
C THR A 551 -29.19 -18.53 -13.72
N SER A 552 -29.25 -18.18 -15.00
CA SER A 552 -29.72 -19.04 -16.08
C SER A 552 -28.62 -19.81 -16.82
N GLY A 553 -27.36 -19.60 -16.45
CA GLY A 553 -26.24 -20.21 -17.16
C GLY A 553 -26.03 -21.68 -16.86
N THR A 554 -25.10 -22.30 -17.57
CA THR A 554 -24.86 -23.75 -17.59
C THR A 554 -23.60 -24.21 -16.89
N MET A 555 -22.75 -23.27 -16.42
CA MET A 555 -21.52 -23.61 -15.70
C MET A 555 -21.83 -24.27 -14.36
N ALA A 556 -21.18 -25.38 -14.06
CA ALA A 556 -21.34 -26.08 -12.78
C ALA A 556 -20.52 -25.46 -11.65
N GLU A 557 -19.38 -24.86 -11.97
CA GLU A 557 -18.44 -24.22 -11.05
C GLU A 557 -17.60 -23.17 -11.79
N GLY A 558 -17.00 -22.23 -11.06
CA GLY A 558 -16.14 -21.18 -11.63
C GLY A 558 -15.68 -20.18 -10.57
N TYR A 559 -14.95 -19.15 -10.99
CA TYR A 559 -14.63 -18.02 -10.14
C TYR A 559 -15.83 -17.10 -9.94
N LEU A 560 -15.96 -16.53 -8.77
CA LEU A 560 -16.92 -15.42 -8.56
C LEU A 560 -16.55 -14.26 -9.48
N TYR A 561 -17.55 -13.71 -10.16
CA TYR A 561 -17.41 -12.53 -11.00
C TYR A 561 -17.82 -11.29 -10.22
N LEU A 562 -16.92 -10.34 -10.07
CA LEU A 562 -17.10 -9.20 -9.16
C LEU A 562 -17.70 -7.98 -9.86
N PHE A 563 -17.72 -7.94 -11.18
CA PHE A 563 -18.46 -6.91 -11.90
C PHE A 563 -19.92 -7.33 -12.03
N ASN A 564 -20.83 -6.40 -11.77
CA ASN A 564 -22.21 -6.52 -12.26
C ASN A 564 -22.26 -5.72 -13.57
N ASP A 565 -22.88 -6.32 -14.59
CA ASP A 565 -23.17 -5.67 -15.86
C ASP A 565 -24.25 -4.57 -15.71
#